data_fdae5b19ccbeb94514c60178cc95eaec
#
_entry.id   fdae5b19ccbeb94514c60178cc95eaec
#
_cell.length_a   1.000
_cell.length_b   1.000
_cell.length_c   1.000
_cell.angle_alpha   90.00
_cell.angle_beta   90.00
_cell.angle_gamma   90.00
#
_symmetry.space_group_name_H-M   'P 1'
#
loop_
_entity.id
_entity.type
_entity.pdbx_description
1 polymer ?
#
loop_
_entity_poly.entity_id
_entity_poly.type
_entity_poly.pdbx_seq_one_letter_code
_entity_poly.pdbx_strand_id
1 'polypeptide(L)'
;MSSALLTDHYELTMVDAARHSGRASRRSVFEVFARRLPSGRRYGVVAGTQRLIDEIEKFHFGDEELAFLSDNSVVGEDTLNWLADYRFSGTIRGYREGEIYFPHSPILQVEGTFEEACLVETLVLSVLNHDTAIASAASRMVQSAGGRPLIEMGSRRTSEHAAWAAARAAYLVGFSHTSNLEAGRRFGIPTLGTAAHAFTLLHDSEEEAFRAQIATLGSDTTLLVDTFDVERAVERAISVAGPNLGAVRIDSGDLPVVVRQVREQLDRLGATSTRIVVTNDLDEYTIAALQASPVDAYGVGTSVVTGSGHPAAGLVYKLVSRQDDSGQQVSVSKTSVGKANPGGQKKAVRVIKDGIAQYEQVMTGETLHPDITESRELLVDYMSNGERLEHDTSLSAAREHHLHAIAELPPHAFRLADGEPAIETVIN
;
A
#
# COMPACT_ATOMS: atom_id res chain seq x y z
N MET A 1 6.76 -1.30 22.48
CA MET A 1 8.01 -0.68 22.01
C MET A 1 7.66 0.63 21.35
N SER A 2 8.35 1.68 21.69
CA SER A 2 8.24 2.99 21.05
C SER A 2 8.74 2.91 19.60
N SER A 3 8.20 3.75 18.74
CA SER A 3 8.70 3.96 17.36
C SER A 3 9.62 5.19 17.25
N ALA A 4 9.93 5.86 18.35
CA ALA A 4 10.60 7.17 18.33
C ALA A 4 12.02 7.17 17.73
N LEU A 5 12.78 6.07 17.88
CA LEU A 5 14.08 5.93 17.24
C LEU A 5 14.03 5.37 15.80
N LEU A 6 12.83 5.12 15.24
CA LEU A 6 12.64 4.85 13.82
C LEU A 6 12.58 6.17 13.02
N THR A 7 13.43 7.12 13.41
CA THR A 7 13.58 8.45 12.81
C THR A 7 15.02 8.64 12.31
N ASP A 8 15.24 9.57 11.41
CA ASP A 8 16.58 9.88 10.94
C ASP A 8 17.29 10.84 11.90
N HIS A 9 18.59 10.67 12.08
CA HIS A 9 19.41 11.46 13.00
C HIS A 9 19.26 12.98 12.77
N TYR A 10 19.13 13.40 11.50
CA TYR A 10 19.03 14.83 11.17
C TYR A 10 17.76 15.51 11.69
N GLU A 11 16.68 14.77 11.91
CA GLU A 11 15.44 15.32 12.47
C GLU A 11 15.67 15.78 13.90
N LEU A 12 16.34 14.98 14.69
CA LEU A 12 16.72 15.32 16.07
C LEU A 12 17.71 16.51 16.12
N THR A 13 18.73 16.51 15.25
CA THR A 13 19.69 17.62 15.21
C THR A 13 19.08 18.92 14.71
N MET A 14 18.11 18.86 13.77
CA MET A 14 17.35 20.05 13.36
C MET A 14 16.45 20.58 14.48
N VAL A 15 15.80 19.70 15.23
CA VAL A 15 14.96 20.08 16.37
C VAL A 15 15.84 20.75 17.44
N ASP A 16 16.99 20.18 17.79
CA ASP A 16 17.92 20.74 18.77
C ASP A 16 18.39 22.15 18.35
N ALA A 17 18.81 22.32 17.09
CA ALA A 17 19.18 23.61 16.53
C ALA A 17 18.03 24.62 16.48
N ALA A 18 16.81 24.17 16.16
CA ALA A 18 15.62 25.01 16.14
C ALA A 18 15.23 25.49 17.56
N ARG A 19 15.38 24.65 18.58
CA ARG A 19 15.19 25.01 19.99
C ARG A 19 16.24 26.05 20.44
N HIS A 20 17.49 25.83 20.12
CA HIS A 20 18.59 26.76 20.41
C HIS A 20 18.38 28.16 19.79
N SER A 21 17.81 28.20 18.56
CA SER A 21 17.50 29.46 17.86
C SER A 21 16.16 30.09 18.25
N GLY A 22 15.38 29.46 19.15
CA GLY A 22 14.05 29.92 19.60
C GLY A 22 12.98 29.83 18.50
N ARG A 23 13.14 28.91 17.51
CA ARG A 23 12.21 28.75 16.37
C ARG A 23 11.39 27.47 16.43
N ALA A 24 11.72 26.55 17.34
CA ALA A 24 11.13 25.22 17.42
C ALA A 24 9.61 25.22 17.66
N SER A 25 9.10 26.15 18.47
CA SER A 25 7.69 26.27 18.82
C SER A 25 6.81 26.98 17.78
N ARG A 26 7.39 27.39 16.63
CA ARG A 26 6.58 28.01 15.57
C ARG A 26 5.56 27.02 15.00
N ARG A 27 4.27 27.43 14.96
CA ARG A 27 3.25 26.66 14.27
C ARG A 27 3.64 26.48 12.81
N SER A 28 3.61 25.25 12.35
CA SER A 28 4.15 24.82 11.05
C SER A 28 3.20 23.82 10.43
N VAL A 29 3.16 23.81 9.10
CA VAL A 29 2.42 22.81 8.33
C VAL A 29 3.40 22.11 7.40
N PHE A 30 3.50 20.81 7.52
CA PHE A 30 4.21 19.95 6.59
C PHE A 30 3.22 19.19 5.73
N GLU A 31 3.61 18.89 4.49
CA GLU A 31 2.76 18.25 3.49
C GLU A 31 3.47 17.08 2.84
N VAL A 32 2.74 15.95 2.69
CA VAL A 32 3.16 14.78 1.91
C VAL A 32 2.55 14.86 0.52
N PHE A 33 3.38 14.72 -0.50
CA PHE A 33 2.95 14.65 -1.90
C PHE A 33 3.95 13.90 -2.76
N ALA A 34 3.53 13.41 -3.93
CA ALA A 34 4.43 12.91 -4.97
C ALA A 34 4.72 14.02 -5.99
N ARG A 35 5.98 14.17 -6.42
CA ARG A 35 6.30 15.06 -7.55
C ARG A 35 5.95 14.46 -8.90
N ARG A 36 5.97 13.15 -8.99
CA ARG A 36 5.65 12.36 -10.17
C ARG A 36 5.21 10.97 -9.73
N LEU A 37 4.46 10.29 -10.56
CA LEU A 37 4.21 8.87 -10.38
C LEU A 37 5.42 8.04 -10.85
N PRO A 38 5.62 6.84 -10.30
CA PRO A 38 6.57 5.88 -10.87
C PRO A 38 6.25 5.57 -12.34
N SER A 39 7.29 5.20 -13.13
CA SER A 39 7.12 4.84 -14.54
C SER A 39 6.04 3.78 -14.74
N GLY A 40 5.29 3.89 -15.81
CA GLY A 40 4.17 3.00 -16.14
C GLY A 40 2.92 3.21 -15.32
N ARG A 41 2.87 4.16 -14.38
CA ARG A 41 1.70 4.42 -13.54
C ARG A 41 0.99 5.70 -13.95
N ARG A 42 -0.32 5.60 -14.11
CA ARG A 42 -1.20 6.73 -14.46
C ARG A 42 -1.98 7.27 -13.26
N TYR A 43 -1.94 6.57 -12.14
CA TYR A 43 -2.49 6.95 -10.84
C TYR A 43 -1.74 6.22 -9.73
N GLY A 44 -1.87 6.71 -8.51
CA GLY A 44 -1.46 6.01 -7.30
C GLY A 44 -2.63 5.82 -6.35
N VAL A 45 -2.47 4.93 -5.37
CA VAL A 45 -3.47 4.63 -4.34
C VAL A 45 -2.89 4.89 -2.98
N VAL A 46 -3.52 5.74 -2.18
CA VAL A 46 -3.10 6.04 -0.81
C VAL A 46 -3.34 4.84 0.10
N ALA A 47 -2.31 4.41 0.81
CA ALA A 47 -2.41 3.36 1.80
C ALA A 47 -1.42 3.59 2.96
N GLY A 48 -1.72 3.03 4.13
CA GLY A 48 -0.88 3.11 5.32
C GLY A 48 -1.28 4.21 6.31
N THR A 49 -2.26 5.06 6.02
CA THR A 49 -2.62 6.18 6.90
C THR A 49 -3.08 5.68 8.27
N GLN A 50 -3.91 4.63 8.34
CA GLN A 50 -4.35 4.06 9.62
C GLN A 50 -3.15 3.54 10.43
N ARG A 51 -2.23 2.79 9.79
CA ARG A 51 -1.00 2.31 10.43
C ARG A 51 -0.13 3.46 10.94
N LEU A 52 -0.04 4.53 10.16
CA LEU A 52 0.71 5.73 10.53
C LEU A 52 0.13 6.36 11.81
N ILE A 53 -1.19 6.53 11.88
CA ILE A 53 -1.84 7.08 13.09
C ILE A 53 -1.57 6.20 14.30
N ASP A 54 -1.70 4.86 14.16
CA ASP A 54 -1.38 3.90 15.22
C ASP A 54 0.07 4.01 15.72
N GLU A 55 1.03 4.31 14.84
CA GLU A 55 2.44 4.48 15.20
C GLU A 55 2.73 5.87 15.78
N ILE A 56 2.04 6.93 15.35
CA ILE A 56 2.16 8.27 15.95
C ILE A 56 1.68 8.27 17.40
N GLU A 57 0.60 7.56 17.71
CA GLU A 57 0.12 7.41 19.10
C GLU A 57 1.15 6.71 20.01
N LYS A 58 2.00 5.86 19.45
CA LYS A 58 3.09 5.16 20.17
C LYS A 58 4.41 5.89 20.13
N PHE A 59 4.51 7.00 19.39
CA PHE A 59 5.76 7.72 19.20
C PHE A 59 6.07 8.57 20.44
N HIS A 60 6.91 8.04 21.31
CA HIS A 60 7.38 8.70 22.54
C HIS A 60 8.78 8.19 22.91
N PHE A 61 9.52 9.01 23.62
CA PHE A 61 10.87 8.68 24.09
C PHE A 61 10.78 8.17 25.54
N GLY A 62 11.10 6.90 25.75
CA GLY A 62 11.26 6.30 27.08
C GLY A 62 12.69 6.40 27.58
N ASP A 63 12.94 5.83 28.76
CA ASP A 63 14.26 5.90 29.40
C ASP A 63 15.38 5.31 28.54
N GLU A 64 15.11 4.23 27.79
CA GLU A 64 16.11 3.57 26.92
C GLU A 64 16.46 4.47 25.72
N GLU A 65 15.46 5.07 25.06
CA GLU A 65 15.66 5.97 23.94
C GLU A 65 16.40 7.24 24.38
N LEU A 66 16.01 7.84 25.50
CA LEU A 66 16.67 9.03 26.07
C LEU A 66 18.12 8.76 26.50
N ALA A 67 18.37 7.62 27.13
CA ALA A 67 19.74 7.20 27.51
C ALA A 67 20.60 7.04 26.26
N PHE A 68 20.09 6.39 25.19
CA PHE A 68 20.81 6.26 23.93
C PHE A 68 21.17 7.61 23.31
N LEU A 69 20.23 8.57 23.28
CA LEU A 69 20.46 9.91 22.73
C LEU A 69 21.49 10.70 23.55
N SER A 70 21.44 10.58 24.88
CA SER A 70 22.37 11.23 25.81
C SER A 70 23.78 10.64 25.68
N ASP A 71 23.93 9.31 25.74
CA ASP A 71 25.22 8.61 25.71
C ASP A 71 25.97 8.86 24.39
N ASN A 72 25.25 9.06 23.31
CA ASN A 72 25.79 9.35 21.98
C ASN A 72 25.84 10.86 21.65
N SER A 73 25.46 11.72 22.60
CA SER A 73 25.47 13.18 22.42
C SER A 73 24.73 13.63 21.13
N VAL A 74 23.57 13.02 20.85
CA VAL A 74 22.77 13.30 19.66
C VAL A 74 22.11 14.66 19.74
N VAL A 75 21.63 15.05 20.93
CA VAL A 75 21.01 16.34 21.25
C VAL A 75 21.48 16.86 22.61
N GLY A 76 21.29 18.16 22.86
CA GLY A 76 21.60 18.77 24.14
C GLY A 76 20.62 18.43 25.26
N GLU A 77 20.98 18.75 26.53
CA GLU A 77 20.20 18.44 27.73
C GLU A 77 18.78 19.07 27.67
N ASP A 78 18.65 20.29 27.22
CA ASP A 78 17.35 20.98 27.08
C ASP A 78 16.42 20.25 26.12
N THR A 79 16.95 19.68 25.05
CA THR A 79 16.18 18.90 24.08
C THR A 79 15.85 17.52 24.63
N LEU A 80 16.76 16.86 25.36
CA LEU A 80 16.48 15.59 26.05
C LEU A 80 15.32 15.74 27.05
N ASN A 81 15.33 16.81 27.86
CA ASN A 81 14.25 17.09 28.80
C ASN A 81 12.89 17.30 28.09
N TRP A 82 12.88 17.97 26.95
CA TRP A 82 11.66 18.13 26.14
C TRP A 82 11.19 16.82 25.52
N LEU A 83 12.11 15.99 25.01
CA LEU A 83 11.79 14.68 24.41
C LEU A 83 11.17 13.72 25.45
N ALA A 84 11.55 13.81 26.72
CA ALA A 84 10.99 12.97 27.79
C ALA A 84 9.45 13.16 27.92
N ASP A 85 8.99 14.36 27.74
CA ASP A 85 7.56 14.70 27.82
C ASP A 85 6.86 14.72 26.45
N TYR A 86 7.62 14.42 25.38
CA TYR A 86 7.07 14.52 24.02
C TYR A 86 5.88 13.61 23.80
N ARG A 87 4.80 14.19 23.34
CA ARG A 87 3.65 13.54 22.70
C ARG A 87 3.19 14.45 21.58
N PHE A 88 2.86 13.85 20.44
CA PHE A 88 2.33 14.61 19.33
C PHE A 88 1.00 15.27 19.71
N SER A 89 0.92 16.60 19.64
CA SER A 89 -0.26 17.37 20.03
C SER A 89 -0.88 18.14 18.84
N GLY A 90 -0.41 17.86 17.64
CA GLY A 90 -0.83 18.55 16.42
C GLY A 90 -2.13 18.00 15.80
N THR A 91 -2.37 18.43 14.57
CA THR A 91 -3.48 17.99 13.72
C THR A 91 -2.94 17.26 12.50
N ILE A 92 -3.58 16.16 12.13
CA ILE A 92 -3.28 15.40 10.91
C ILE A 92 -4.54 15.28 10.09
N ARG A 93 -4.46 15.71 8.84
CA ARG A 93 -5.49 15.53 7.82
C ARG A 93 -4.88 14.93 6.56
N GLY A 94 -5.67 14.18 5.80
CA GLY A 94 -5.15 13.54 4.60
C GLY A 94 -6.23 12.89 3.76
N TYR A 95 -5.82 12.33 2.64
CA TYR A 95 -6.70 11.51 1.81
C TYR A 95 -7.08 10.23 2.55
N ARG A 96 -8.30 9.75 2.34
CA ARG A 96 -8.72 8.45 2.89
C ARG A 96 -7.86 7.33 2.34
N GLU A 97 -7.64 6.28 3.12
CA GLU A 97 -7.03 5.06 2.57
C GLU A 97 -7.91 4.50 1.44
N GLY A 98 -7.26 4.09 0.37
CA GLY A 98 -7.94 3.66 -0.86
C GLY A 98 -8.21 4.80 -1.85
N GLU A 99 -8.02 6.06 -1.47
CA GLU A 99 -8.17 7.20 -2.37
C GLU A 99 -7.10 7.19 -3.47
N ILE A 100 -7.51 7.64 -4.65
CA ILE A 100 -6.61 7.82 -5.78
C ILE A 100 -5.90 9.16 -5.66
N TYR A 101 -4.59 9.20 -5.98
CA TYR A 101 -3.82 10.43 -6.00
C TYR A 101 -3.02 10.59 -7.30
N PHE A 102 -2.63 11.83 -7.56
CA PHE A 102 -1.84 12.23 -8.73
C PHE A 102 -0.62 13.06 -8.28
N PRO A 103 0.32 13.41 -9.18
CA PRO A 103 1.41 14.31 -8.82
C PRO A 103 0.89 15.61 -8.20
N HIS A 104 1.54 16.06 -7.12
CA HIS A 104 1.21 17.25 -6.32
C HIS A 104 -0.10 17.21 -5.51
N SER A 105 -0.83 16.08 -5.49
CA SER A 105 -1.93 15.89 -4.52
C SER A 105 -1.41 16.04 -3.09
N PRO A 106 -2.03 16.85 -2.22
CA PRO A 106 -1.64 16.98 -0.80
C PRO A 106 -2.14 15.79 0.01
N ILE A 107 -1.47 14.63 -0.12
CA ILE A 107 -1.91 13.33 0.39
C ILE A 107 -2.10 13.37 1.91
N LEU A 108 -1.20 14.04 2.62
CA LEU A 108 -1.27 14.20 4.07
C LEU A 108 -0.70 15.56 4.47
N GLN A 109 -1.30 16.18 5.48
CA GLN A 109 -0.80 17.39 6.12
C GLN A 109 -0.65 17.15 7.62
N VAL A 110 0.50 17.55 8.16
CA VAL A 110 0.81 17.50 9.59
C VAL A 110 1.00 18.93 10.05
N GLU A 111 0.10 19.38 10.94
CA GLU A 111 0.13 20.71 11.55
C GLU A 111 0.47 20.58 13.03
N GLY A 112 1.46 21.32 13.49
CA GLY A 112 1.92 21.34 14.88
C GLY A 112 2.97 22.44 15.09
N THR A 113 3.71 22.38 16.18
CA THR A 113 4.97 23.12 16.27
C THR A 113 5.97 22.54 15.29
N PHE A 114 6.99 23.31 14.89
CA PHE A 114 8.04 22.80 14.00
C PHE A 114 8.70 21.54 14.56
N GLU A 115 9.05 21.56 15.85
CA GLU A 115 9.70 20.44 16.53
C GLU A 115 8.82 19.19 16.55
N GLU A 116 7.51 19.29 16.79
CA GLU A 116 6.61 18.16 16.76
C GLU A 116 6.44 17.55 15.37
N ALA A 117 6.17 18.39 14.39
CA ALA A 117 5.92 17.93 13.02
C ALA A 117 7.20 17.46 12.32
N CYS A 118 8.37 18.01 12.69
CA CYS A 118 9.67 17.60 12.14
C CYS A 118 10.03 16.17 12.54
N LEU A 119 9.84 15.79 13.81
CA LEU A 119 10.22 14.47 14.33
C LEU A 119 9.49 13.29 13.68
N VAL A 120 8.35 13.50 13.10
CA VAL A 120 7.55 12.43 12.50
C VAL A 120 7.80 12.24 10.99
N GLU A 121 8.71 13.01 10.36
CA GLU A 121 8.98 12.97 8.91
C GLU A 121 9.30 11.54 8.43
N THR A 122 10.30 10.91 9.03
CA THR A 122 10.73 9.56 8.60
C THR A 122 9.65 8.52 8.84
N LEU A 123 8.95 8.57 9.98
CA LEU A 123 7.84 7.66 10.27
C LEU A 123 6.72 7.81 9.22
N VAL A 124 6.30 9.04 8.95
CA VAL A 124 5.28 9.35 7.93
C VAL A 124 5.70 8.80 6.57
N LEU A 125 6.92 9.09 6.14
CA LEU A 125 7.39 8.70 4.81
C LEU A 125 7.65 7.21 4.69
N SER A 126 8.19 6.55 5.71
CA SER A 126 8.46 5.11 5.66
C SER A 126 7.17 4.30 5.51
N VAL A 127 6.13 4.65 6.27
CA VAL A 127 4.83 3.97 6.21
C VAL A 127 4.13 4.27 4.88
N LEU A 128 3.96 5.55 4.54
CA LEU A 128 3.18 5.92 3.36
C LEU A 128 3.88 5.55 2.04
N ASN A 129 5.20 5.68 1.94
CA ASN A 129 5.93 5.28 0.72
C ASN A 129 5.80 3.78 0.45
N HIS A 130 5.95 2.95 1.50
CA HIS A 130 5.87 1.50 1.38
C HIS A 130 4.44 1.04 1.02
N ASP A 131 3.46 1.38 1.85
CA ASP A 131 2.10 0.87 1.70
C ASP A 131 1.43 1.40 0.42
N THR A 132 1.64 2.67 0.08
CA THR A 132 1.12 3.31 -1.14
C THR A 132 1.75 2.72 -2.41
N ALA A 133 3.05 2.39 -2.40
CA ALA A 133 3.70 1.73 -3.53
C ALA A 133 3.08 0.36 -3.83
N ILE A 134 2.86 -0.42 -2.78
CA ILE A 134 2.26 -1.76 -2.88
C ILE A 134 0.79 -1.68 -3.29
N ALA A 135 -0.01 -0.83 -2.65
CA ALA A 135 -1.41 -0.63 -3.02
C ALA A 135 -1.56 -0.20 -4.48
N SER A 136 -0.70 0.72 -4.95
CA SER A 136 -0.72 1.18 -6.33
C SER A 136 -0.37 0.07 -7.34
N ALA A 137 0.61 -0.80 -7.02
CA ALA A 137 0.93 -1.96 -7.86
C ALA A 137 -0.21 -3.00 -7.84
N ALA A 138 -0.69 -3.33 -6.64
CA ALA A 138 -1.76 -4.30 -6.44
C ALA A 138 -3.06 -3.87 -7.14
N SER A 139 -3.42 -2.57 -7.11
CA SER A 139 -4.59 -2.05 -7.82
C SER A 139 -4.50 -2.30 -9.33
N ARG A 140 -3.34 -2.12 -9.95
CA ARG A 140 -3.12 -2.44 -11.38
C ARG A 140 -3.26 -3.94 -11.65
N MET A 141 -2.75 -4.80 -10.74
CA MET A 141 -2.91 -6.26 -10.85
C MET A 141 -4.38 -6.67 -10.78
N VAL A 142 -5.17 -6.04 -9.89
CA VAL A 142 -6.61 -6.27 -9.77
C VAL A 142 -7.34 -5.90 -11.06
N GLN A 143 -7.02 -4.75 -11.66
CA GLN A 143 -7.59 -4.34 -12.95
C GLN A 143 -7.21 -5.32 -14.08
N SER A 144 -5.95 -5.79 -14.08
CA SER A 144 -5.45 -6.75 -15.06
C SER A 144 -6.07 -8.16 -14.90
N ALA A 145 -6.50 -8.53 -13.69
CA ALA A 145 -7.09 -9.84 -13.43
C ALA A 145 -8.52 -10.03 -13.96
N GLY A 146 -9.20 -8.92 -14.32
CA GLY A 146 -10.53 -8.98 -14.93
C GLY A 146 -11.58 -9.67 -14.03
N GLY A 147 -11.54 -9.41 -12.72
CA GLY A 147 -12.46 -9.97 -11.72
C GLY A 147 -12.05 -11.35 -11.16
N ARG A 148 -10.95 -11.95 -11.62
CA ARG A 148 -10.43 -13.20 -11.06
C ARG A 148 -9.75 -12.93 -9.72
N PRO A 149 -9.89 -13.83 -8.72
CA PRO A 149 -9.26 -13.69 -7.42
C PRO A 149 -7.74 -13.59 -7.48
N LEU A 150 -7.18 -12.71 -6.67
CA LEU A 150 -5.73 -12.55 -6.45
C LEU A 150 -5.41 -12.91 -5.00
N ILE A 151 -4.33 -13.68 -4.81
CA ILE A 151 -3.84 -14.12 -3.51
C ILE A 151 -2.45 -13.54 -3.30
N GLU A 152 -2.24 -12.81 -2.22
CA GLU A 152 -0.92 -12.30 -1.84
C GLU A 152 -0.06 -13.44 -1.26
N MET A 153 1.11 -13.68 -1.84
CA MET A 153 2.03 -14.77 -1.48
C MET A 153 3.48 -14.31 -1.34
N GLY A 154 3.72 -13.04 -1.00
CA GLY A 154 5.03 -12.41 -1.00
C GLY A 154 5.80 -12.45 0.32
N SER A 155 5.28 -13.05 1.39
CA SER A 155 5.87 -12.99 2.74
C SER A 155 7.36 -13.36 2.82
N ARG A 156 7.84 -14.27 1.97
CA ARG A 156 9.25 -14.70 1.92
C ARG A 156 10.14 -13.83 1.01
N ARG A 157 9.61 -12.74 0.47
CA ARG A 157 10.28 -11.86 -0.51
C ARG A 157 10.50 -10.44 0.00
N THR A 158 10.13 -10.17 1.25
CA THR A 158 10.33 -8.91 1.94
C THR A 158 10.64 -9.17 3.41
N SER A 159 10.91 -8.12 4.21
CA SER A 159 11.14 -8.32 5.65
C SER A 159 9.85 -8.76 6.34
N GLU A 160 9.98 -9.47 7.45
CA GLU A 160 8.87 -10.07 8.20
C GLU A 160 7.81 -9.06 8.64
N HIS A 161 8.25 -7.84 9.01
CA HIS A 161 7.32 -6.78 9.39
C HIS A 161 6.69 -6.09 8.18
N ALA A 162 7.40 -5.92 7.09
CA ALA A 162 6.85 -5.39 5.84
C ALA A 162 5.86 -6.37 5.20
N ALA A 163 6.01 -7.68 5.41
CA ALA A 163 5.16 -8.70 4.80
C ALA A 163 3.67 -8.56 5.17
N TRP A 164 3.34 -8.38 6.46
CA TRP A 164 1.94 -8.19 6.85
C TRP A 164 1.38 -6.81 6.44
N ALA A 165 2.23 -5.77 6.36
CA ALA A 165 1.83 -4.47 5.85
C ALA A 165 1.54 -4.52 4.34
N ALA A 166 2.36 -5.25 3.57
CA ALA A 166 2.15 -5.49 2.14
C ALA A 166 0.84 -6.26 1.89
N ALA A 167 0.59 -7.31 2.66
CA ALA A 167 -0.67 -8.07 2.58
C ALA A 167 -1.89 -7.18 2.85
N ARG A 168 -1.80 -6.28 3.84
CA ARG A 168 -2.86 -5.30 4.13
C ARG A 168 -3.10 -4.35 2.96
N ALA A 169 -2.03 -3.78 2.41
CA ALA A 169 -2.11 -2.84 1.29
C ALA A 169 -2.68 -3.50 0.02
N ALA A 170 -2.30 -4.74 -0.27
CA ALA A 170 -2.84 -5.51 -1.38
C ALA A 170 -4.33 -5.85 -1.18
N TYR A 171 -4.72 -6.26 0.03
CA TYR A 171 -6.12 -6.56 0.34
C TYR A 171 -7.03 -5.33 0.24
N LEU A 172 -6.55 -4.17 0.67
CA LEU A 172 -7.26 -2.90 0.58
C LEU A 172 -7.76 -2.62 -0.85
N VAL A 173 -6.96 -2.92 -1.86
CA VAL A 173 -7.26 -2.59 -3.26
C VAL A 173 -7.89 -3.72 -4.07
N GLY A 174 -8.17 -4.88 -3.45
CA GLY A 174 -8.95 -5.91 -4.15
C GLY A 174 -8.39 -7.33 -4.12
N PHE A 175 -7.19 -7.57 -3.60
CA PHE A 175 -6.76 -8.95 -3.34
C PHE A 175 -7.78 -9.65 -2.43
N SER A 176 -8.01 -10.93 -2.64
CA SER A 176 -9.04 -11.67 -1.92
C SER A 176 -8.51 -12.37 -0.66
N HIS A 177 -7.26 -12.80 -0.69
CA HIS A 177 -6.62 -13.59 0.36
C HIS A 177 -5.15 -13.22 0.50
N THR A 178 -4.55 -13.62 1.62
CA THR A 178 -3.10 -13.61 1.81
C THR A 178 -2.61 -14.97 2.32
N SER A 179 -1.36 -15.29 2.06
CA SER A 179 -0.66 -16.42 2.71
C SER A 179 -0.11 -16.07 4.10
N ASN A 180 -0.16 -14.77 4.50
CA ASN A 180 0.42 -14.26 5.73
C ASN A 180 -0.54 -14.40 6.91
N LEU A 181 -0.24 -15.31 7.84
CA LEU A 181 -1.07 -15.57 9.01
C LEU A 181 -1.16 -14.35 9.95
N GLU A 182 -0.08 -13.58 10.10
CA GLU A 182 -0.08 -12.39 10.96
C GLU A 182 -0.96 -11.28 10.39
N ALA A 183 -1.00 -11.10 9.07
CA ALA A 183 -1.95 -10.19 8.42
C ALA A 183 -3.40 -10.63 8.65
N GLY A 184 -3.67 -11.95 8.58
CA GLY A 184 -4.98 -12.51 8.93
C GLY A 184 -5.38 -12.20 10.37
N ARG A 185 -4.47 -12.43 11.32
CA ARG A 185 -4.70 -12.18 12.75
C ARG A 185 -4.91 -10.69 13.08
N ARG A 186 -4.12 -9.79 12.47
CA ARG A 186 -4.19 -8.34 12.75
C ARG A 186 -5.38 -7.66 12.12
N PHE A 187 -5.70 -8.02 10.88
CA PHE A 187 -6.62 -7.26 10.04
C PHE A 187 -7.85 -8.04 9.59
N GLY A 188 -8.01 -9.28 10.03
CA GLY A 188 -9.14 -10.12 9.62
C GLY A 188 -9.12 -10.52 8.14
N ILE A 189 -7.96 -10.43 7.47
CA ILE A 189 -7.82 -10.81 6.06
C ILE A 189 -7.96 -12.34 5.94
N PRO A 190 -8.79 -12.87 5.02
CA PRO A 190 -8.87 -14.29 4.78
C PRO A 190 -7.50 -14.86 4.39
N THR A 191 -7.08 -15.94 5.08
CA THR A 191 -5.81 -16.59 4.77
C THR A 191 -6.01 -17.84 3.95
N LEU A 192 -5.08 -18.10 3.02
CA LEU A 192 -5.07 -19.29 2.18
C LEU A 192 -3.68 -19.88 2.11
N GLY A 193 -3.58 -21.19 2.22
CA GLY A 193 -2.34 -21.94 2.06
C GLY A 193 -2.64 -23.34 1.50
N THR A 194 -1.71 -23.84 0.71
CA THR A 194 -1.79 -25.21 0.14
C THR A 194 -0.55 -25.99 0.53
N ALA A 195 0.26 -26.42 -0.42
CA ALA A 195 1.53 -27.08 -0.20
C ALA A 195 2.64 -26.41 -1.03
N ALA A 196 3.87 -26.66 -0.63
CA ALA A 196 5.06 -26.33 -1.44
C ALA A 196 5.66 -27.64 -1.97
N HIS A 197 6.55 -27.55 -2.98
CA HIS A 197 7.26 -28.70 -3.56
C HIS A 197 7.94 -29.57 -2.50
N ALA A 198 8.44 -28.99 -1.40
CA ALA A 198 9.03 -29.72 -0.28
C ALA A 198 8.09 -30.77 0.33
N PHE A 199 6.76 -30.50 0.33
CA PHE A 199 5.78 -31.48 0.81
C PHE A 199 5.68 -32.69 -0.12
N THR A 200 5.66 -32.48 -1.44
CA THR A 200 5.69 -33.57 -2.43
C THR A 200 6.99 -34.37 -2.32
N LEU A 201 8.14 -33.67 -2.19
CA LEU A 201 9.45 -34.30 -2.07
C LEU A 201 9.69 -35.04 -0.74
N LEU A 202 8.89 -34.81 0.28
CA LEU A 202 8.93 -35.53 1.55
C LEU A 202 8.43 -36.96 1.41
N HIS A 203 7.53 -37.21 0.46
CA HIS A 203 6.88 -38.53 0.26
C HIS A 203 7.63 -39.36 -0.78
N ASP A 204 7.50 -40.67 -0.71
CA ASP A 204 8.14 -41.60 -1.66
C ASP A 204 7.53 -41.52 -3.07
N SER A 205 6.31 -40.97 -3.18
CA SER A 205 5.65 -40.69 -4.45
C SER A 205 4.76 -39.44 -4.37
N GLU A 206 4.53 -38.80 -5.52
CA GLU A 206 3.60 -37.70 -5.66
C GLU A 206 2.16 -38.10 -5.33
N GLU A 207 1.78 -39.35 -5.63
CA GLU A 207 0.48 -39.91 -5.30
C GLU A 207 0.26 -39.99 -3.78
N GLU A 208 1.27 -40.42 -3.01
CA GLU A 208 1.22 -40.43 -1.53
C GLU A 208 1.08 -39.02 -0.97
N ALA A 209 1.81 -38.05 -1.50
CA ALA A 209 1.68 -36.66 -1.11
C ALA A 209 0.25 -36.13 -1.34
N PHE A 210 -0.33 -36.39 -2.50
CA PHE A 210 -1.70 -35.99 -2.82
C PHE A 210 -2.72 -36.64 -1.90
N ARG A 211 -2.58 -37.96 -1.64
CA ARG A 211 -3.45 -38.67 -0.67
C ARG A 211 -3.38 -38.06 0.73
N ALA A 212 -2.17 -37.78 1.20
CA ALA A 212 -1.97 -37.19 2.52
C ALA A 212 -2.59 -35.79 2.63
N GLN A 213 -2.43 -34.96 1.59
CA GLN A 213 -3.02 -33.62 1.57
C GLN A 213 -4.54 -33.67 1.54
N ILE A 214 -5.13 -34.53 0.71
CA ILE A 214 -6.58 -34.72 0.61
C ILE A 214 -7.16 -35.27 1.92
N ALA A 215 -6.48 -36.21 2.55
CA ALA A 215 -6.90 -36.75 3.85
C ALA A 215 -6.96 -35.69 4.95
N THR A 216 -6.11 -34.67 4.88
CA THR A 216 -6.06 -33.59 5.86
C THR A 216 -6.98 -32.42 5.52
N LEU A 217 -7.05 -32.01 4.25
CA LEU A 217 -7.70 -30.77 3.81
C LEU A 217 -9.00 -31.01 3.02
N GLY A 218 -9.31 -32.25 2.69
CA GLY A 218 -10.46 -32.61 1.85
C GLY A 218 -10.16 -32.44 0.35
N SER A 219 -11.12 -32.87 -0.48
CA SER A 219 -10.99 -32.82 -1.95
C SER A 219 -11.13 -31.40 -2.52
N ASP A 220 -11.68 -30.43 -1.78
CA ASP A 220 -11.75 -29.02 -2.22
C ASP A 220 -10.40 -28.28 -2.09
N THR A 221 -9.33 -28.98 -1.70
CA THR A 221 -7.98 -28.43 -1.64
C THR A 221 -7.39 -28.10 -3.03
N THR A 222 -6.26 -27.41 -3.05
CA THR A 222 -5.48 -27.14 -4.26
C THR A 222 -4.22 -27.99 -4.27
N LEU A 223 -4.04 -28.87 -5.25
CA LEU A 223 -2.85 -29.70 -5.42
C LEU A 223 -1.82 -29.02 -6.33
N LEU A 224 -0.55 -29.03 -5.91
CA LEU A 224 0.59 -28.52 -6.69
C LEU A 224 1.07 -29.59 -7.67
N VAL A 225 0.92 -29.35 -8.98
CA VAL A 225 1.08 -30.40 -10.01
C VAL A 225 2.34 -30.26 -10.86
N ASP A 226 3.24 -29.34 -10.53
CA ASP A 226 4.45 -29.07 -11.31
C ASP A 226 5.76 -29.41 -10.57
N THR A 227 5.70 -30.35 -9.59
CA THR A 227 6.92 -30.82 -8.93
C THR A 227 7.80 -31.64 -9.87
N PHE A 228 7.19 -32.42 -10.74
CA PHE A 228 7.86 -33.28 -11.72
C PHE A 228 7.28 -33.06 -13.13
N ASP A 229 6.42 -33.95 -13.60
CA ASP A 229 5.76 -33.88 -14.89
C ASP A 229 4.30 -33.48 -14.72
N VAL A 230 3.91 -32.35 -15.27
CA VAL A 230 2.58 -31.75 -15.08
C VAL A 230 1.46 -32.66 -15.58
N GLU A 231 1.61 -33.29 -16.76
CA GLU A 231 0.57 -34.13 -17.35
C GLU A 231 0.27 -35.34 -16.46
N ARG A 232 1.33 -36.04 -16.01
CA ARG A 232 1.21 -37.18 -15.10
C ARG A 232 0.69 -36.77 -13.71
N ALA A 233 1.10 -35.61 -13.23
CA ALA A 233 0.64 -35.11 -11.93
C ALA A 233 -0.86 -34.82 -11.94
N VAL A 234 -1.39 -34.21 -13.02
CA VAL A 234 -2.84 -33.98 -13.18
C VAL A 234 -3.62 -35.31 -13.23
N GLU A 235 -3.13 -36.31 -13.95
CA GLU A 235 -3.74 -37.65 -13.97
C GLU A 235 -3.81 -38.27 -12.56
N ARG A 236 -2.67 -38.22 -11.83
CA ARG A 236 -2.61 -38.72 -10.44
C ARG A 236 -3.53 -37.93 -9.51
N ALA A 237 -3.55 -36.61 -9.63
CA ALA A 237 -4.40 -35.74 -8.82
C ALA A 237 -5.88 -36.13 -8.97
N ILE A 238 -6.36 -36.31 -10.19
CA ILE A 238 -7.74 -36.71 -10.46
C ILE A 238 -8.01 -38.18 -10.06
N SER A 239 -7.03 -39.07 -10.27
CA SER A 239 -7.15 -40.47 -9.82
C SER A 239 -7.32 -40.60 -8.30
N VAL A 240 -6.66 -39.72 -7.53
CA VAL A 240 -6.68 -39.73 -6.05
C VAL A 240 -7.89 -38.96 -5.50
N ALA A 241 -8.19 -37.77 -6.02
CA ALA A 241 -9.21 -36.86 -5.49
C ALA A 241 -10.60 -37.10 -6.12
N GLY A 242 -10.64 -37.71 -7.30
CA GLY A 242 -11.83 -37.75 -8.13
C GLY A 242 -12.03 -36.47 -8.95
N PRO A 243 -13.09 -36.44 -9.78
CA PRO A 243 -13.35 -35.31 -10.71
C PRO A 243 -13.81 -34.02 -10.02
N ASN A 244 -14.06 -34.05 -8.72
CA ASN A 244 -14.49 -32.90 -7.92
C ASN A 244 -13.33 -32.28 -7.12
N LEU A 245 -12.07 -32.46 -7.55
CA LEU A 245 -10.92 -31.77 -6.97
C LEU A 245 -11.13 -30.26 -7.04
N GLY A 246 -10.86 -29.55 -5.94
CA GLY A 246 -11.05 -28.09 -5.83
C GLY A 246 -10.23 -27.31 -6.84
N ALA A 247 -8.91 -27.52 -6.88
CA ALA A 247 -8.03 -26.85 -7.84
C ALA A 247 -6.71 -27.61 -8.06
N VAL A 248 -6.05 -27.28 -9.16
CA VAL A 248 -4.62 -27.56 -9.40
C VAL A 248 -3.85 -26.25 -9.44
N ARG A 249 -2.60 -26.25 -8.95
CA ARG A 249 -1.71 -25.08 -8.99
C ARG A 249 -0.49 -25.35 -9.88
N ILE A 250 -0.20 -24.37 -10.72
CA ILE A 250 0.92 -24.36 -11.67
C ILE A 250 1.82 -23.18 -11.31
N ASP A 251 3.10 -23.46 -11.00
CA ASP A 251 4.09 -22.50 -10.54
C ASP A 251 5.27 -22.32 -11.53
N SER A 252 5.23 -22.98 -12.68
CA SER A 252 6.34 -23.03 -13.66
C SER A 252 5.89 -23.25 -15.11
N GLY A 253 6.82 -23.05 -16.05
CA GLY A 253 6.62 -23.28 -17.47
C GLY A 253 6.07 -22.09 -18.26
N ASP A 254 5.76 -22.32 -19.56
CA ASP A 254 5.06 -21.34 -20.41
C ASP A 254 3.58 -21.35 -20.06
N LEU A 255 3.20 -20.45 -19.14
CA LEU A 255 1.88 -20.44 -18.52
C LEU A 255 0.71 -20.43 -19.53
N PRO A 256 0.69 -19.58 -20.60
CA PRO A 256 -0.40 -19.60 -21.58
C PRO A 256 -0.58 -20.98 -22.26
N VAL A 257 0.51 -21.71 -22.47
CA VAL A 257 0.51 -23.03 -23.08
C VAL A 257 0.10 -24.10 -22.06
N VAL A 258 0.81 -24.15 -20.93
CA VAL A 258 0.59 -25.18 -19.90
C VAL A 258 -0.84 -25.13 -19.34
N VAL A 259 -1.35 -23.94 -19.03
CA VAL A 259 -2.72 -23.78 -18.49
C VAL A 259 -3.78 -24.31 -19.45
N ARG A 260 -3.62 -24.09 -20.76
CA ARG A 260 -4.55 -24.60 -21.77
C ARG A 260 -4.49 -26.13 -21.84
N GLN A 261 -3.29 -26.70 -21.87
CA GLN A 261 -3.09 -28.15 -21.87
C GLN A 261 -3.69 -28.81 -20.63
N VAL A 262 -3.46 -28.22 -19.46
CA VAL A 262 -4.04 -28.70 -18.20
C VAL A 262 -5.56 -28.62 -18.22
N ARG A 263 -6.17 -27.54 -18.71
CA ARG A 263 -7.62 -27.43 -18.83
C ARG A 263 -8.21 -28.50 -19.74
N GLU A 264 -7.63 -28.69 -20.92
CA GLU A 264 -8.05 -29.74 -21.86
C GLU A 264 -7.93 -31.15 -21.24
N GLN A 265 -6.87 -31.39 -20.47
CA GLN A 265 -6.66 -32.65 -19.76
C GLN A 265 -7.68 -32.88 -18.66
N LEU A 266 -7.92 -31.88 -17.80
CA LEU A 266 -8.94 -31.95 -16.77
C LEU A 266 -10.33 -32.23 -17.34
N ASP A 267 -10.66 -31.60 -18.47
CA ASP A 267 -11.95 -31.81 -19.15
C ASP A 267 -12.06 -33.23 -19.70
N ARG A 268 -11.00 -33.80 -20.29
CA ARG A 268 -10.96 -35.21 -20.74
C ARG A 268 -11.12 -36.19 -19.57
N LEU A 269 -10.60 -35.84 -18.39
CA LEU A 269 -10.72 -36.66 -17.17
C LEU A 269 -12.06 -36.48 -16.44
N GLY A 270 -12.98 -35.65 -16.99
CA GLY A 270 -14.28 -35.36 -16.38
C GLY A 270 -14.23 -34.36 -15.24
N ALA A 271 -13.09 -33.74 -14.96
CA ALA A 271 -12.84 -32.76 -13.88
C ALA A 271 -13.11 -31.33 -14.34
N THR A 272 -14.25 -31.08 -14.98
CA THR A 272 -14.61 -29.81 -15.61
C THR A 272 -14.79 -28.67 -14.61
N SER A 273 -15.06 -28.96 -13.33
CA SER A 273 -15.21 -27.98 -12.25
C SER A 273 -13.90 -27.69 -11.51
N THR A 274 -12.83 -28.46 -11.74
CA THR A 274 -11.52 -28.24 -11.10
C THR A 274 -10.92 -26.93 -11.60
N ARG A 275 -10.60 -26.01 -10.67
CA ARG A 275 -10.03 -24.70 -10.96
C ARG A 275 -8.54 -24.78 -11.23
N ILE A 276 -8.01 -23.82 -11.96
CA ILE A 276 -6.58 -23.65 -12.23
C ILE A 276 -6.07 -22.38 -11.57
N VAL A 277 -5.12 -22.53 -10.65
CA VAL A 277 -4.43 -21.44 -9.95
C VAL A 277 -3.02 -21.32 -10.49
N VAL A 278 -2.59 -20.11 -10.81
CA VAL A 278 -1.26 -19.84 -11.38
C VAL A 278 -0.47 -18.95 -10.41
N THR A 279 0.82 -19.27 -10.16
CA THR A 279 1.62 -18.59 -9.14
C THR A 279 3.08 -18.26 -9.55
N ASN A 280 3.45 -18.31 -10.81
CA ASN A 280 4.83 -18.10 -11.27
C ASN A 280 5.14 -16.62 -11.57
N ASP A 281 5.95 -15.95 -10.73
CA ASP A 281 6.49 -14.57 -10.92
C ASP A 281 5.54 -13.58 -11.62
N LEU A 282 4.27 -13.58 -11.20
CA LEU A 282 3.23 -12.77 -11.80
C LEU A 282 3.36 -11.29 -11.44
N ASP A 283 3.11 -10.44 -12.42
CA ASP A 283 2.91 -9.00 -12.30
C ASP A 283 1.67 -8.57 -13.10
N GLU A 284 1.35 -7.28 -13.13
CA GLU A 284 0.21 -6.75 -13.87
C GLU A 284 0.25 -7.05 -15.37
N TYR A 285 1.43 -7.15 -15.97
CA TYR A 285 1.59 -7.41 -17.41
C TYR A 285 1.37 -8.90 -17.73
N THR A 286 1.96 -9.78 -16.94
CA THR A 286 1.80 -11.24 -17.07
C THR A 286 0.35 -11.64 -16.81
N ILE A 287 -0.30 -11.05 -15.79
CA ILE A 287 -1.73 -11.28 -15.51
C ILE A 287 -2.59 -10.83 -16.70
N ALA A 288 -2.31 -9.66 -17.28
CA ALA A 288 -3.03 -9.18 -18.46
C ALA A 288 -2.84 -10.12 -19.66
N ALA A 289 -1.63 -10.65 -19.88
CA ALA A 289 -1.35 -11.61 -20.96
C ALA A 289 -2.11 -12.94 -20.77
N LEU A 290 -2.41 -13.32 -19.52
CA LEU A 290 -3.16 -14.52 -19.17
C LEU A 290 -4.68 -14.36 -19.21
N GLN A 291 -5.22 -13.18 -19.52
CA GLN A 291 -6.68 -12.96 -19.53
C GLN A 291 -7.44 -13.91 -20.47
N ALA A 292 -6.88 -14.23 -21.62
CA ALA A 292 -7.48 -15.15 -22.59
C ALA A 292 -7.25 -16.64 -22.24
N SER A 293 -6.48 -16.94 -21.19
CA SER A 293 -6.19 -18.30 -20.74
C SER A 293 -7.20 -18.76 -19.69
N PRO A 294 -7.49 -20.05 -19.57
CA PRO A 294 -8.44 -20.59 -18.61
C PRO A 294 -7.85 -20.68 -17.19
N VAL A 295 -7.46 -19.53 -16.64
CA VAL A 295 -7.00 -19.36 -15.26
C VAL A 295 -8.17 -18.93 -14.39
N ASP A 296 -8.31 -19.50 -13.20
CA ASP A 296 -9.38 -19.18 -12.26
C ASP A 296 -8.93 -18.25 -11.12
N ALA A 297 -7.65 -18.30 -10.74
CA ALA A 297 -7.07 -17.42 -9.72
C ALA A 297 -5.57 -17.24 -9.90
N TYR A 298 -5.03 -16.15 -9.36
CA TYR A 298 -3.61 -15.82 -9.42
C TYR A 298 -3.02 -15.71 -8.01
N GLY A 299 -1.83 -16.27 -7.79
CA GLY A 299 -1.01 -16.03 -6.61
C GLY A 299 0.18 -15.14 -6.96
N VAL A 300 0.30 -13.99 -6.31
CA VAL A 300 1.33 -13.00 -6.61
C VAL A 300 2.28 -12.86 -5.42
N GLY A 301 3.57 -13.02 -5.65
CA GLY A 301 4.61 -12.97 -4.63
C GLY A 301 5.47 -11.73 -4.71
N THR A 302 6.66 -11.85 -5.32
CA THR A 302 7.70 -10.81 -5.35
C THR A 302 7.17 -9.48 -5.88
N SER A 303 6.46 -9.49 -7.01
CA SER A 303 6.03 -8.26 -7.67
C SER A 303 5.10 -7.40 -6.78
N VAL A 304 4.15 -8.00 -6.05
CA VAL A 304 3.26 -7.21 -5.20
C VAL A 304 4.01 -6.60 -4.01
N VAL A 305 4.86 -7.36 -3.30
CA VAL A 305 5.55 -6.86 -2.10
C VAL A 305 6.72 -5.92 -2.39
N THR A 306 7.14 -5.82 -3.64
CA THR A 306 8.16 -4.87 -4.13
C THR A 306 7.56 -3.72 -4.95
N GLY A 307 6.21 -3.58 -4.95
CA GLY A 307 5.53 -2.54 -5.70
C GLY A 307 5.78 -2.61 -7.21
N SER A 308 5.88 -3.82 -7.79
CA SER A 308 6.24 -4.05 -9.21
C SER A 308 7.51 -3.31 -9.62
N GLY A 309 8.58 -3.46 -8.83
CA GLY A 309 9.87 -2.81 -9.06
C GLY A 309 9.98 -1.36 -8.56
N HIS A 310 8.94 -0.83 -7.95
CA HIS A 310 8.92 0.50 -7.32
C HIS A 310 8.57 0.36 -5.83
N PRO A 311 9.53 0.00 -4.96
CA PRO A 311 9.27 -0.32 -3.55
C PRO A 311 8.88 0.90 -2.69
N ALA A 312 9.00 2.10 -3.23
CA ALA A 312 8.58 3.36 -2.63
C ALA A 312 7.75 4.17 -3.62
N ALA A 313 6.70 4.82 -3.14
CA ALA A 313 5.81 5.63 -3.97
C ALA A 313 6.43 6.97 -4.43
N GLY A 314 7.61 7.32 -3.89
CA GLY A 314 8.31 8.57 -4.20
C GLY A 314 7.70 9.80 -3.53
N LEU A 315 7.00 9.59 -2.44
CA LEU A 315 6.43 10.65 -1.61
C LEU A 315 7.53 11.43 -0.88
N VAL A 316 7.30 12.72 -0.72
CA VAL A 316 8.16 13.63 0.03
C VAL A 316 7.36 14.36 1.10
N TYR A 317 8.04 14.79 2.17
CA TYR A 317 7.47 15.54 3.29
C TYR A 317 8.12 16.93 3.31
N LYS A 318 7.34 18.00 3.20
CA LYS A 318 7.90 19.33 3.04
C LYS A 318 7.16 20.38 3.85
N LEU A 319 7.93 21.24 4.53
CA LEU A 319 7.41 22.43 5.17
C LEU A 319 6.80 23.35 4.10
N VAL A 320 5.50 23.65 4.23
CA VAL A 320 4.76 24.47 3.27
C VAL A 320 4.23 25.77 3.88
N SER A 321 4.10 25.82 5.21
CA SER A 321 3.66 27.02 5.94
C SER A 321 4.26 27.05 7.34
N ARG A 322 4.56 28.23 7.84
CA ARG A 322 5.01 28.46 9.22
C ARG A 322 4.57 29.82 9.75
N GLN A 323 4.53 29.99 11.06
CA GLN A 323 4.40 31.31 11.64
C GLN A 323 5.68 32.14 11.50
N ASP A 324 5.54 33.42 11.23
CA ASP A 324 6.61 34.42 11.35
C ASP A 324 6.76 34.96 12.78
N ASP A 325 7.62 35.98 12.98
CA ASP A 325 7.83 36.59 14.31
C ASP A 325 6.63 37.39 14.81
N SER A 326 5.68 37.73 13.95
CA SER A 326 4.41 38.39 14.31
C SER A 326 3.27 37.40 14.65
N GLY A 327 3.52 36.11 14.49
CA GLY A 327 2.52 35.05 14.65
C GLY A 327 1.64 34.82 13.41
N GLN A 328 1.91 35.52 12.30
CA GLN A 328 1.18 35.30 11.05
C GLN A 328 1.68 34.05 10.32
N GLN A 329 0.75 33.27 9.75
CA GLN A 329 1.08 32.17 8.87
C GLN A 329 1.63 32.69 7.54
N VAL A 330 2.84 32.27 7.20
CA VAL A 330 3.49 32.61 5.94
C VAL A 330 3.74 31.34 5.13
N SER A 331 3.42 31.42 3.87
CA SER A 331 3.70 30.37 2.89
C SER A 331 5.22 30.26 2.65
N VAL A 332 5.74 29.05 2.66
CA VAL A 332 7.15 28.78 2.38
C VAL A 332 7.30 27.70 1.32
N SER A 333 8.28 27.83 0.47
CA SER A 333 8.56 26.87 -0.59
C SER A 333 10.03 26.86 -0.98
N LYS A 334 10.49 25.71 -1.46
CA LYS A 334 11.80 25.62 -2.08
C LYS A 334 11.70 26.03 -3.56
N THR A 335 12.52 26.96 -4.00
CA THR A 335 12.51 27.55 -5.35
C THR A 335 13.52 26.93 -6.31
N SER A 336 14.24 25.84 -5.91
CA SER A 336 15.25 25.23 -6.78
C SER A 336 14.64 24.57 -8.02
N VAL A 337 15.35 24.64 -9.14
CA VAL A 337 14.93 24.10 -10.46
C VAL A 337 14.48 22.64 -10.34
N GLY A 338 13.30 22.33 -10.89
CA GLY A 338 12.71 20.97 -10.90
C GLY A 338 12.20 20.47 -9.55
N LYS A 339 12.22 21.29 -8.48
CA LYS A 339 11.77 20.92 -7.13
C LYS A 339 10.83 21.98 -6.51
N ALA A 340 10.33 22.90 -7.32
CA ALA A 340 9.37 23.89 -6.85
C ALA A 340 8.06 23.21 -6.45
N ASN A 341 7.52 23.60 -5.30
CA ASN A 341 6.18 23.24 -4.87
C ASN A 341 5.54 24.52 -4.31
N PRO A 342 4.31 24.86 -4.72
CA PRO A 342 3.62 25.98 -4.12
C PRO A 342 3.52 25.81 -2.61
N GLY A 343 3.93 26.84 -1.87
CA GLY A 343 3.79 26.87 -0.42
C GLY A 343 2.34 27.12 -0.02
N GLY A 344 2.10 27.11 1.31
CA GLY A 344 0.76 27.31 1.90
C GLY A 344 0.04 26.01 2.21
N GLN A 345 -0.83 26.08 3.20
CA GLN A 345 -1.72 24.96 3.54
C GLN A 345 -2.78 24.84 2.46
N LYS A 346 -2.97 23.62 1.94
CA LYS A 346 -3.81 23.35 0.78
C LYS A 346 -5.10 22.65 1.14
N LYS A 347 -6.12 22.87 0.33
CA LYS A 347 -7.33 22.05 0.20
C LYS A 347 -7.29 21.36 -1.16
N ALA A 348 -7.95 20.22 -1.28
CA ALA A 348 -8.03 19.47 -2.54
C ALA A 348 -9.44 18.92 -2.75
N VAL A 349 -9.93 19.04 -3.96
CA VAL A 349 -11.20 18.45 -4.39
C VAL A 349 -11.02 17.70 -5.70
N ARG A 350 -11.76 16.60 -5.87
CA ARG A 350 -11.90 15.91 -7.13
C ARG A 350 -13.08 16.51 -7.89
N VAL A 351 -12.81 17.08 -9.04
CA VAL A 351 -13.86 17.58 -9.92
C VAL A 351 -14.38 16.44 -10.78
N ILE A 352 -15.69 16.21 -10.71
CA ILE A 352 -16.38 15.07 -11.31
C ILE A 352 -17.37 15.59 -12.34
N LYS A 353 -17.56 14.85 -13.43
CA LYS A 353 -18.61 15.08 -14.41
C LYS A 353 -19.16 13.74 -14.90
N ASP A 354 -20.45 13.56 -14.81
CA ASP A 354 -21.13 12.32 -15.20
C ASP A 354 -20.51 11.07 -14.50
N GLY A 355 -20.12 11.21 -13.22
CA GLY A 355 -19.47 10.17 -12.42
C GLY A 355 -18.00 9.92 -12.74
N ILE A 356 -17.38 10.69 -13.66
CA ILE A 356 -15.98 10.51 -14.07
C ILE A 356 -15.14 11.71 -13.65
N ALA A 357 -14.02 11.44 -13.00
CA ALA A 357 -13.03 12.43 -12.58
C ALA A 357 -12.44 13.15 -13.80
N GLN A 358 -12.47 14.47 -13.76
CA GLN A 358 -11.93 15.32 -14.82
C GLN A 358 -10.53 15.83 -14.49
N TYR A 359 -10.37 16.37 -13.29
CA TYR A 359 -9.11 16.85 -12.74
C TYR A 359 -9.19 16.96 -11.24
N GLU A 360 -8.05 17.14 -10.60
CA GLU A 360 -7.94 17.44 -9.19
C GLU A 360 -7.61 18.93 -9.00
N GLN A 361 -8.44 19.65 -8.26
CA GLN A 361 -8.21 21.06 -7.93
C GLN A 361 -7.55 21.17 -6.56
N VAL A 362 -6.36 21.72 -6.51
CA VAL A 362 -5.59 22.02 -5.28
C VAL A 362 -5.52 23.52 -5.08
N MET A 363 -5.88 23.99 -3.88
CA MET A 363 -6.04 25.43 -3.59
C MET A 363 -5.32 25.80 -2.29
N THR A 364 -4.72 26.98 -2.26
CA THR A 364 -4.13 27.59 -1.04
C THR A 364 -5.07 28.57 -0.32
N GLY A 365 -6.30 28.74 -0.80
CA GLY A 365 -7.33 29.63 -0.27
C GLY A 365 -8.68 28.93 -0.10
N GLU A 366 -9.72 29.69 0.26
CA GLU A 366 -11.04 29.13 0.59
C GLU A 366 -11.98 28.95 -0.60
N THR A 367 -11.66 29.50 -1.77
CA THR A 367 -12.65 29.62 -2.86
C THR A 367 -12.42 28.59 -3.96
N LEU A 368 -13.38 27.67 -4.13
CA LEU A 368 -13.52 26.88 -5.35
C LEU A 368 -13.80 27.82 -6.55
N HIS A 369 -13.28 27.43 -7.72
CA HIS A 369 -13.63 28.15 -8.94
C HIS A 369 -15.16 28.12 -9.13
N PRO A 370 -15.81 29.24 -9.44
CA PRO A 370 -17.28 29.34 -9.48
C PRO A 370 -17.98 28.41 -10.48
N ASP A 371 -17.24 27.91 -11.48
CA ASP A 371 -17.76 26.99 -12.50
C ASP A 371 -17.75 25.50 -12.08
N ILE A 372 -17.24 25.17 -10.88
CA ILE A 372 -17.25 23.80 -10.36
C ILE A 372 -18.62 23.48 -9.76
N THR A 373 -19.40 22.68 -10.47
CA THR A 373 -20.76 22.30 -10.08
C THR A 373 -20.84 20.98 -9.34
N GLU A 374 -19.87 20.08 -9.58
CA GLU A 374 -19.80 18.76 -8.93
C GLU A 374 -18.35 18.49 -8.51
N SER A 375 -18.13 18.33 -7.21
CA SER A 375 -16.83 18.02 -6.65
C SER A 375 -16.95 17.26 -5.34
N ARG A 376 -15.89 16.51 -5.03
CA ARG A 376 -15.73 15.76 -3.78
C ARG A 376 -14.48 16.21 -3.05
N GLU A 377 -14.61 16.55 -1.76
CA GLU A 377 -13.47 16.84 -0.90
C GLU A 377 -12.60 15.59 -0.71
N LEU A 378 -11.27 15.77 -0.71
CA LEU A 378 -10.30 14.69 -0.64
C LEU A 378 -9.65 14.57 0.74
N LEU A 379 -9.50 15.69 1.47
CA LEU A 379 -8.87 15.70 2.78
C LEU A 379 -9.92 15.47 3.88
N VAL A 380 -9.61 14.56 4.79
CA VAL A 380 -10.36 14.32 6.03
C VAL A 380 -9.43 14.47 7.23
N ASP A 381 -9.97 14.84 8.38
CA ASP A 381 -9.19 14.98 9.61
C ASP A 381 -9.05 13.60 10.29
N TYR A 382 -7.83 13.19 10.62
CA TYR A 382 -7.51 11.95 11.34
C TYR A 382 -7.20 12.18 12.81
N MET A 383 -6.50 13.28 13.10
CA MET A 383 -6.17 13.69 14.46
C MET A 383 -6.40 15.18 14.62
N SER A 384 -6.85 15.61 15.79
CA SER A 384 -7.00 17.02 16.16
C SER A 384 -6.47 17.23 17.57
N ASN A 385 -5.54 18.19 17.74
CA ASN A 385 -4.89 18.46 19.02
C ASN A 385 -4.30 17.20 19.69
N GLY A 386 -3.69 16.31 18.90
CA GLY A 386 -3.09 15.07 19.36
C GLY A 386 -4.06 13.92 19.62
N GLU A 387 -5.36 14.16 19.51
CA GLU A 387 -6.39 13.14 19.73
C GLU A 387 -6.88 12.58 18.40
N ARG A 388 -7.01 11.25 18.31
CA ARG A 388 -7.62 10.58 17.17
C ARG A 388 -9.08 10.94 17.06
N LEU A 389 -9.53 11.25 15.86
CA LEU A 389 -10.95 11.49 15.59
C LEU A 389 -11.67 10.18 15.26
N GLU A 390 -12.89 10.06 15.79
CA GLU A 390 -13.74 8.89 15.53
C GLU A 390 -14.36 9.00 14.13
N HIS A 391 -13.87 8.19 13.21
CA HIS A 391 -14.52 7.85 11.96
C HIS A 391 -14.11 6.44 11.54
N ASP A 392 -14.88 5.82 10.66
CA ASP A 392 -14.59 4.46 10.23
C ASP A 392 -13.32 4.44 9.35
N THR A 393 -12.22 4.05 9.97
CA THR A 393 -10.91 3.82 9.34
C THR A 393 -10.60 2.33 9.21
N SER A 394 -11.61 1.47 9.34
CA SER A 394 -11.43 0.01 9.19
C SER A 394 -10.92 -0.33 7.80
N LEU A 395 -10.23 -1.47 7.69
CA LEU A 395 -9.74 -1.95 6.40
C LEU A 395 -10.88 -2.24 5.41
N SER A 396 -12.07 -2.63 5.91
CA SER A 396 -13.26 -2.81 5.08
C SER A 396 -13.78 -1.49 4.53
N ALA A 397 -13.85 -0.42 5.33
CA ALA A 397 -14.24 0.90 4.88
C ALA A 397 -13.25 1.48 3.86
N ALA A 398 -11.94 1.30 4.08
CA ALA A 398 -10.91 1.70 3.13
C ALA A 398 -11.03 0.95 1.80
N ARG A 399 -11.33 -0.35 1.83
CA ARG A 399 -11.57 -1.17 0.64
C ARG A 399 -12.82 -0.74 -0.12
N GLU A 400 -13.90 -0.44 0.57
CA GLU A 400 -15.12 0.09 -0.05
C GLU A 400 -14.89 1.47 -0.67
N HIS A 401 -14.17 2.35 0.03
CA HIS A 401 -13.77 3.65 -0.50
C HIS A 401 -12.93 3.51 -1.77
N HIS A 402 -11.98 2.56 -1.81
CA HIS A 402 -11.19 2.30 -3.02
C HIS A 402 -12.06 1.89 -4.21
N LEU A 403 -13.07 1.04 -4.00
CA LEU A 403 -13.98 0.63 -5.07
C LEU A 403 -14.73 1.82 -5.68
N HIS A 404 -15.13 2.80 -4.86
CA HIS A 404 -15.75 4.02 -5.34
C HIS A 404 -14.74 4.93 -6.06
N ALA A 405 -13.58 5.18 -5.46
CA ALA A 405 -12.56 6.07 -6.01
C ALA A 405 -12.00 5.57 -7.36
N ILE A 406 -11.79 4.25 -7.50
CA ILE A 406 -11.31 3.65 -8.75
C ILE A 406 -12.37 3.70 -9.86
N ALA A 407 -13.66 3.61 -9.51
CA ALA A 407 -14.77 3.70 -10.47
C ALA A 407 -14.94 5.11 -11.07
N GLU A 408 -14.47 6.15 -10.37
CA GLU A 408 -14.44 7.52 -10.88
C GLU A 408 -13.40 7.74 -12.01
N LEU A 409 -12.42 6.82 -12.17
CA LEU A 409 -11.32 7.03 -13.11
C LEU A 409 -11.77 6.83 -14.57
N PRO A 410 -11.27 7.69 -15.49
CA PRO A 410 -11.50 7.50 -16.91
C PRO A 410 -10.86 6.20 -17.42
N PRO A 411 -11.44 5.52 -18.44
CA PRO A 411 -10.97 4.20 -18.89
C PRO A 411 -9.50 4.12 -19.29
N HIS A 412 -8.90 5.22 -19.74
CA HIS A 412 -7.48 5.25 -20.12
C HIS A 412 -6.53 5.18 -18.90
N ALA A 413 -7.02 5.38 -17.68
CA ALA A 413 -6.25 5.23 -16.45
C ALA A 413 -5.73 3.79 -16.28
N PHE A 414 -6.45 2.80 -16.79
CA PHE A 414 -6.15 1.38 -16.63
C PHE A 414 -5.17 0.82 -17.67
N ARG A 415 -4.69 1.64 -18.59
CA ARG A 415 -3.68 1.22 -19.57
C ARG A 415 -2.37 0.91 -18.85
N LEU A 416 -1.78 -0.23 -19.19
CA LEU A 416 -0.49 -0.67 -18.63
C LEU A 416 0.72 0.04 -19.26
N ALA A 417 0.57 0.57 -20.47
CA ALA A 417 1.63 1.31 -21.15
C ALA A 417 1.98 2.61 -20.43
N ASP A 418 3.24 3.02 -20.56
CA ASP A 418 3.71 4.34 -20.11
C ASP A 418 2.84 5.48 -20.67
N GLY A 419 2.72 6.55 -19.90
CA GLY A 419 1.96 7.73 -20.29
C GLY A 419 1.76 8.70 -19.14
N GLU A 420 1.12 9.80 -19.44
CA GLU A 420 0.79 10.84 -18.48
C GLU A 420 -0.18 10.35 -17.39
N PRO A 421 -0.24 11.01 -16.25
CA PRO A 421 -1.28 10.78 -15.24
C PRO A 421 -2.69 10.79 -15.86
N ALA A 422 -3.58 9.98 -15.31
CA ALA A 422 -4.92 9.80 -15.88
C ALA A 422 -5.77 11.08 -15.87
N ILE A 423 -5.54 11.93 -14.89
CA ILE A 423 -6.10 13.30 -14.81
C ILE A 423 -5.02 14.28 -14.34
N GLU A 424 -5.22 15.55 -14.61
CA GLU A 424 -4.33 16.63 -14.21
C GLU A 424 -4.61 17.08 -12.77
N THR A 425 -3.57 17.55 -12.07
CA THR A 425 -3.69 18.32 -10.83
C THR A 425 -3.51 19.79 -11.13
N VAL A 426 -4.57 20.58 -10.99
CA VAL A 426 -4.57 22.04 -11.19
C VAL A 426 -4.34 22.71 -9.85
N ILE A 427 -3.32 23.55 -9.75
CA ILE A 427 -2.93 24.25 -8.51
C ILE A 427 -3.16 25.75 -8.70
N ASN A 428 -3.95 26.36 -7.79
CA ASN A 428 -4.25 27.79 -7.76
C ASN A 428 -3.76 28.45 -6.47
#